data_d85f87645d6a26b94b1fd5aa6326cecd
#
_entry.id   d85f87645d6a26b94b1fd5aa6326cecd
#
_cell.length_a   1.000
_cell.length_b   1.000
_cell.length_c   1.000
_cell.angle_alpha   90.00
_cell.angle_beta   90.00
_cell.angle_gamma   90.00
#
_symmetry.space_group_name_H-M   'P 1'
#
loop_
_entity.id
_entity.type
_entity.pdbx_description
1 polymer ?
#
loop_
_entity_poly.entity_id
_entity_poly.type
_entity_poly.pdbx_seq_one_letter_code
_entity_poly.pdbx_strand_id
1 'polypeptide(L)'
;MTSKSVLLDRIRPAAEQPLAQPGVDRASIGELVREFYARVRSDERLGPIFSREIVGDWEHHLEKMTDFWCSVILKSGDYHGRPVPAHVKLKDVTESDFDIWLVLFGETAAELFEPATAAVFVERAERIAASLKLAMFFRLDRTAAAGGQ
;
A
#
# COMPACT_ATOMS: atom_id res chain seq x y z
N MET A 1 12.65 33.48 3.22
CA MET A 1 13.82 32.73 3.51
C MET A 1 13.54 31.38 4.04
N THR A 2 13.93 30.44 3.25
CA THR A 2 13.59 29.04 3.48
C THR A 2 14.67 28.25 4.21
N SER A 3 15.89 28.83 4.37
CA SER A 3 17.02 28.10 4.93
C SER A 3 16.82 27.61 6.35
N LYS A 4 16.15 28.41 7.20
CA LYS A 4 15.87 28.02 8.57
C LYS A 4 14.90 26.85 8.65
N SER A 5 13.88 26.87 7.82
CA SER A 5 12.88 25.81 7.73
C SER A 5 13.50 24.49 7.25
N VAL A 6 14.33 24.59 6.23
CA VAL A 6 15.01 23.41 5.68
C VAL A 6 15.95 22.79 6.71
N LEU A 7 16.65 23.63 7.48
CA LEU A 7 17.54 23.14 8.52
C LEU A 7 16.79 22.43 9.64
N LEU A 8 15.66 22.97 10.06
CA LEU A 8 14.83 22.34 11.08
C LEU A 8 14.28 21.00 10.62
N ASP A 9 13.88 20.90 9.36
CA ASP A 9 13.40 19.65 8.80
C ASP A 9 14.48 18.57 8.80
N ARG A 10 15.74 18.95 8.57
CA ARG A 10 16.87 18.04 8.61
C ARG A 10 17.18 17.53 10.02
N ILE A 11 16.85 18.31 11.03
CA ILE A 11 17.10 17.96 12.43
C ILE A 11 16.07 16.96 12.95
N ARG A 12 14.87 16.98 12.38
CA ARG A 12 13.81 16.04 12.79
C ARG A 12 14.19 14.59 12.44
N PRO A 13 13.88 13.64 13.33
CA PRO A 13 14.03 12.23 12.98
C PRO A 13 13.19 11.89 11.75
N ALA A 14 13.74 11.09 10.86
CA ALA A 14 13.07 10.73 9.62
C ALA A 14 11.67 10.12 9.84
N ALA A 15 11.49 9.38 10.93
CA ALA A 15 10.21 8.75 11.25
C ALA A 15 9.12 9.75 11.62
N GLU A 16 9.50 10.95 12.06
CA GLU A 16 8.56 11.99 12.47
C GLU A 16 8.27 13.01 11.39
N GLN A 17 9.04 12.99 10.32
CA GLN A 17 8.87 13.95 9.24
C GLN A 17 7.75 13.50 8.29
N PRO A 18 6.81 14.40 7.94
CA PRO A 18 5.90 14.11 6.85
C PRO A 18 6.70 14.04 5.55
N LEU A 19 6.25 13.21 4.62
CA LEU A 19 6.90 13.09 3.32
C LEU A 19 6.47 14.29 2.46
N ALA A 20 7.32 15.32 2.43
CA ALA A 20 7.05 16.54 1.69
C ALA A 20 7.41 16.34 0.22
N GLN A 21 6.47 15.80 -0.57
CA GLN A 21 6.65 15.58 -1.99
C GLN A 21 5.78 16.57 -2.76
N PRO A 22 6.34 17.31 -3.72
CA PRO A 22 5.54 18.23 -4.53
C PRO A 22 4.42 17.48 -5.25
N GLY A 23 3.24 18.04 -5.19
CA GLY A 23 2.07 17.47 -5.87
C GLY A 23 1.44 16.28 -5.18
N VAL A 24 1.91 15.90 -3.98
CA VAL A 24 1.32 14.80 -3.23
C VAL A 24 0.35 15.34 -2.20
N ASP A 25 -0.93 15.03 -2.41
CA ASP A 25 -2.00 15.39 -1.51
C ASP A 25 -3.05 14.28 -1.57
N ARG A 26 -4.15 14.45 -0.85
CA ARG A 26 -5.20 13.43 -0.85
C ARG A 26 -5.78 13.21 -2.24
N ALA A 27 -5.91 14.25 -3.04
CA ALA A 27 -6.46 14.13 -4.39
C ALA A 27 -5.56 13.29 -5.29
N SER A 28 -4.24 13.53 -5.27
CA SER A 28 -3.31 12.77 -6.09
C SER A 28 -3.16 11.33 -5.59
N ILE A 29 -3.21 11.11 -4.29
CA ILE A 29 -3.21 9.77 -3.72
C ILE A 29 -4.47 9.01 -4.11
N GLY A 30 -5.62 9.67 -4.09
CA GLY A 30 -6.88 9.09 -4.53
C GLY A 30 -6.83 8.67 -6.00
N GLU A 31 -6.21 9.48 -6.84
CA GLU A 31 -6.01 9.16 -8.25
C GLU A 31 -5.12 7.92 -8.42
N LEU A 32 -4.04 7.85 -7.67
CA LEU A 32 -3.17 6.68 -7.64
C LEU A 32 -3.94 5.42 -7.26
N VAL A 33 -4.72 5.49 -6.20
CA VAL A 33 -5.51 4.36 -5.69
C VAL A 33 -6.51 3.90 -6.76
N ARG A 34 -7.23 4.82 -7.40
CA ARG A 34 -8.22 4.49 -8.41
C ARG A 34 -7.59 3.84 -9.64
N GLU A 35 -6.53 4.41 -10.15
CA GLU A 35 -5.82 3.87 -11.31
C GLU A 35 -5.21 2.51 -11.02
N PHE A 36 -4.61 2.37 -9.85
CA PHE A 36 -4.02 1.11 -9.43
C PHE A 36 -5.07 0.00 -9.35
N TYR A 37 -6.19 0.25 -8.68
CA TYR A 37 -7.21 -0.79 -8.55
C TYR A 37 -7.95 -1.06 -9.85
N ALA A 38 -8.01 -0.10 -10.77
CA ALA A 38 -8.52 -0.37 -12.11
C ALA A 38 -7.65 -1.42 -12.82
N ARG A 39 -6.33 -1.30 -12.67
CA ARG A 39 -5.38 -2.27 -13.23
C ARG A 39 -5.45 -3.62 -12.54
N VAL A 40 -5.57 -3.62 -11.22
CA VAL A 40 -5.73 -4.85 -10.45
C VAL A 40 -6.97 -5.61 -10.89
N ARG A 41 -8.09 -4.89 -11.05
CA ARG A 41 -9.36 -5.52 -11.46
C ARG A 41 -9.30 -6.09 -12.86
N SER A 42 -8.47 -5.54 -13.72
CA SER A 42 -8.28 -6.01 -15.09
C SER A 42 -7.23 -7.11 -15.21
N ASP A 43 -6.45 -7.34 -14.17
CA ASP A 43 -5.41 -8.37 -14.18
C ASP A 43 -6.04 -9.76 -14.11
N GLU A 44 -5.54 -10.69 -14.92
CA GLU A 44 -6.09 -12.05 -15.02
C GLU A 44 -5.99 -12.80 -13.68
N ARG A 45 -4.92 -12.60 -12.95
CA ARG A 45 -4.70 -13.32 -11.68
C ARG A 45 -5.32 -12.60 -10.50
N LEU A 46 -5.06 -11.28 -10.36
CA LEU A 46 -5.53 -10.52 -9.21
C LEU A 46 -6.99 -10.14 -9.28
N GLY A 47 -7.50 -9.88 -10.49
CA GLY A 47 -8.89 -9.45 -10.67
C GLY A 47 -9.90 -10.35 -9.99
N PRO A 48 -9.88 -11.66 -10.27
CA PRO A 48 -10.82 -12.59 -9.63
C PRO A 48 -10.68 -12.64 -8.11
N ILE A 49 -9.47 -12.56 -7.58
CA ILE A 49 -9.22 -12.56 -6.13
C ILE A 49 -9.90 -11.35 -5.49
N PHE A 50 -9.66 -10.17 -6.03
CA PHE A 50 -10.23 -8.94 -5.48
C PHE A 50 -11.73 -8.86 -5.67
N SER A 51 -12.25 -9.31 -6.81
CA SER A 51 -13.70 -9.33 -7.05
C SER A 51 -14.43 -10.24 -6.07
N ARG A 52 -13.79 -11.34 -5.68
CA ARG A 52 -14.36 -12.29 -4.73
C ARG A 52 -14.38 -11.72 -3.31
N GLU A 53 -13.32 -11.01 -2.93
CA GLU A 53 -13.17 -10.49 -1.57
C GLU A 53 -13.87 -9.15 -1.35
N ILE A 54 -13.94 -8.31 -2.39
CA ILE A 54 -14.59 -7.00 -2.30
C ILE A 54 -15.94 -7.10 -2.97
N VAL A 55 -16.94 -7.46 -2.18
CA VAL A 55 -18.31 -7.59 -2.64
C VAL A 55 -19.05 -6.30 -2.34
N GLY A 56 -19.72 -5.76 -3.34
CA GLY A 56 -20.55 -4.58 -3.17
C GLY A 56 -19.84 -3.28 -3.54
N ASP A 57 -19.64 -2.42 -2.55
CA ASP A 57 -19.22 -1.03 -2.81
C ASP A 57 -17.72 -0.85 -2.98
N TRP A 58 -17.26 -0.88 -4.22
CA TRP A 58 -15.86 -0.59 -4.56
C TRP A 58 -15.46 0.83 -4.17
N GLU A 59 -16.38 1.78 -4.27
CA GLU A 59 -16.11 3.17 -3.91
C GLU A 59 -15.69 3.29 -2.45
N HIS A 60 -16.38 2.58 -1.58
CA HIS A 60 -16.03 2.56 -0.15
C HIS A 60 -14.64 1.96 0.08
N HIS A 61 -14.31 0.89 -0.65
CA HIS A 61 -12.98 0.28 -0.57
C HIS A 61 -11.89 1.26 -1.04
N LEU A 62 -12.15 1.95 -2.15
CA LEU A 62 -11.19 2.93 -2.68
C LEU A 62 -10.97 4.08 -1.72
N GLU A 63 -12.01 4.54 -1.03
CA GLU A 63 -11.88 5.57 -0.01
C GLU A 63 -11.03 5.08 1.16
N LYS A 64 -11.24 3.86 1.61
CA LYS A 64 -10.43 3.27 2.68
C LYS A 64 -8.97 3.15 2.28
N MET A 65 -8.71 2.77 1.05
CA MET A 65 -7.33 2.66 0.56
C MET A 65 -6.68 4.02 0.40
N THR A 66 -7.45 5.02 0.01
CA THR A 66 -6.97 6.40 -0.03
C THR A 66 -6.59 6.87 1.38
N ASP A 67 -7.45 6.61 2.37
CA ASP A 67 -7.15 6.93 3.77
C ASP A 67 -5.88 6.23 4.24
N PHE A 68 -5.73 4.96 3.88
CA PHE A 68 -4.55 4.18 4.22
C PHE A 68 -3.28 4.82 3.68
N TRP A 69 -3.25 5.13 2.39
CA TRP A 69 -2.07 5.71 1.76
C TRP A 69 -1.80 7.13 2.24
N CYS A 70 -2.84 7.90 2.53
CA CYS A 70 -2.66 9.22 3.15
C CYS A 70 -2.01 9.10 4.53
N SER A 71 -2.39 8.09 5.29
CA SER A 71 -1.78 7.85 6.60
C SER A 71 -0.32 7.44 6.47
N VAL A 72 0.00 6.63 5.46
CA VAL A 72 1.38 6.17 5.23
C VAL A 72 2.27 7.32 4.73
N ILE A 73 1.81 8.07 3.74
CA ILE A 73 2.61 9.08 3.06
C ILE A 73 2.54 10.45 3.73
N LEU A 74 1.34 10.88 4.11
CA LEU A 74 1.11 12.21 4.66
C LEU A 74 1.00 12.22 6.19
N LYS A 75 0.99 11.06 6.81
CA LYS A 75 0.83 10.91 8.26
C LYS A 75 -0.49 11.52 8.75
N SER A 76 -1.55 11.38 7.95
CA SER A 76 -2.85 11.99 8.25
C SER A 76 -3.57 11.37 9.43
N GLY A 77 -3.33 10.08 9.72
CA GLY A 77 -4.02 9.37 10.79
C GLY A 77 -5.46 8.99 10.47
N ASP A 78 -5.88 9.12 9.22
CA ASP A 78 -7.27 8.86 8.82
C ASP A 78 -7.63 7.38 8.75
N TYR A 79 -6.63 6.51 8.60
CA TYR A 79 -6.90 5.09 8.44
C TYR A 79 -6.92 4.39 9.81
N HIS A 80 -8.01 3.67 10.09
CA HIS A 80 -8.21 2.93 11.34
C HIS A 80 -8.38 1.43 11.13
N GLY A 81 -8.22 0.95 9.90
CA GLY A 81 -8.34 -0.46 9.59
C GLY A 81 -7.12 -1.27 10.00
N ARG A 82 -7.22 -2.59 9.82
CA ARG A 82 -6.15 -3.53 10.11
C ARG A 82 -5.83 -4.34 8.85
N PRO A 83 -4.82 -3.93 8.07
CA PRO A 83 -4.53 -4.63 6.81
C PRO A 83 -4.04 -6.06 7.00
N VAL A 84 -3.21 -6.32 8.01
CA VAL A 84 -2.65 -7.66 8.21
C VAL A 84 -3.73 -8.70 8.52
N PRO A 85 -4.62 -8.51 9.52
CA PRO A 85 -5.68 -9.49 9.77
C PRO A 85 -6.61 -9.69 8.59
N ALA A 86 -6.92 -8.63 7.84
CA ALA A 86 -7.79 -8.74 6.67
C ALA A 86 -7.15 -9.59 5.58
N HIS A 87 -5.86 -9.43 5.32
CA HIS A 87 -5.17 -10.17 4.28
C HIS A 87 -4.89 -11.63 4.66
N VAL A 88 -4.66 -11.91 5.94
CA VAL A 88 -4.45 -13.27 6.41
C VAL A 88 -5.64 -14.18 6.10
N LYS A 89 -6.84 -13.62 6.00
CA LYS A 89 -8.06 -14.36 5.68
C LYS A 89 -8.21 -14.69 4.20
N LEU A 90 -7.41 -14.09 3.32
CA LEU A 90 -7.50 -14.34 1.89
C LEU A 90 -7.05 -15.75 1.54
N LYS A 91 -7.85 -16.41 0.70
CA LYS A 91 -7.55 -17.76 0.21
C LYS A 91 -6.98 -17.68 -1.19
N ASP A 92 -6.20 -18.67 -1.56
CA ASP A 92 -5.66 -18.83 -2.92
C ASP A 92 -4.66 -17.74 -3.32
N VAL A 93 -4.17 -16.95 -2.37
CA VAL A 93 -3.14 -15.95 -2.62
C VAL A 93 -1.77 -16.58 -2.42
N THR A 94 -0.88 -16.39 -3.38
CA THR A 94 0.49 -16.90 -3.35
C THR A 94 1.48 -15.76 -3.22
N GLU A 95 2.73 -16.09 -2.88
CA GLU A 95 3.78 -15.06 -2.79
C GLU A 95 3.96 -14.33 -4.13
N SER A 96 3.85 -15.04 -5.25
CA SER A 96 4.00 -14.43 -6.57
C SER A 96 2.89 -13.42 -6.89
N ASP A 97 1.74 -13.52 -6.25
CA ASP A 97 0.67 -12.53 -6.43
C ASP A 97 1.10 -11.15 -5.93
N PHE A 98 1.94 -11.12 -4.91
CA PHE A 98 2.50 -9.84 -4.42
C PHE A 98 3.44 -9.22 -5.44
N ASP A 99 4.16 -10.03 -6.21
CA ASP A 99 5.04 -9.52 -7.26
C ASP A 99 4.22 -8.83 -8.35
N ILE A 100 3.09 -9.43 -8.74
CA ILE A 100 2.18 -8.82 -9.72
C ILE A 100 1.65 -7.49 -9.18
N TRP A 101 1.20 -7.51 -7.92
CA TRP A 101 0.67 -6.33 -7.24
C TRP A 101 1.70 -5.19 -7.23
N LEU A 102 2.95 -5.51 -6.89
CA LEU A 102 4.03 -4.50 -6.85
C LEU A 102 4.38 -3.95 -8.23
N VAL A 103 4.37 -4.80 -9.25
CA VAL A 103 4.62 -4.34 -10.63
C VAL A 103 3.53 -3.35 -11.07
N LEU A 104 2.27 -3.71 -10.85
CA LEU A 104 1.15 -2.83 -11.22
C LEU A 104 1.19 -1.53 -10.44
N PHE A 105 1.51 -1.60 -9.16
CA PHE A 105 1.61 -0.41 -8.32
C PHE A 105 2.75 0.51 -8.80
N GLY A 106 3.91 -0.07 -9.08
CA GLY A 106 5.07 0.69 -9.56
C GLY A 106 4.81 1.37 -10.89
N GLU A 107 4.15 0.68 -11.82
CA GLU A 107 3.79 1.26 -13.12
C GLU A 107 2.83 2.43 -12.93
N THR A 108 1.85 2.28 -12.07
CA THR A 108 0.87 3.34 -11.81
C THR A 108 1.54 4.56 -11.18
N ALA A 109 2.38 4.34 -10.18
CA ALA A 109 3.09 5.43 -9.53
C ALA A 109 4.02 6.17 -10.49
N ALA A 110 4.71 5.42 -11.37
CA ALA A 110 5.62 6.01 -12.34
C ALA A 110 4.90 6.89 -13.37
N GLU A 111 3.66 6.56 -13.69
CA GLU A 111 2.87 7.36 -14.63
C GLU A 111 2.32 8.63 -14.00
N LEU A 112 1.98 8.60 -12.72
CA LEU A 112 1.30 9.71 -12.06
C LEU A 112 2.25 10.67 -11.33
N PHE A 113 3.42 10.23 -10.97
CA PHE A 113 4.36 11.02 -10.18
C PHE A 113 5.73 11.09 -10.81
N GLU A 114 6.51 12.09 -10.41
CA GLU A 114 7.91 12.17 -10.79
C GLU A 114 8.70 10.98 -10.20
N PRO A 115 9.82 10.59 -10.82
CA PRO A 115 10.56 9.39 -10.39
C PRO A 115 10.90 9.35 -8.91
N ALA A 116 11.33 10.46 -8.33
CA ALA A 116 11.68 10.50 -6.90
C ALA A 116 10.47 10.25 -6.02
N THR A 117 9.33 10.83 -6.37
CA THR A 117 8.07 10.64 -5.63
C THR A 117 7.56 9.22 -5.80
N ALA A 118 7.56 8.72 -7.03
CA ALA A 118 7.14 7.35 -7.31
C ALA A 118 7.97 6.34 -6.50
N ALA A 119 9.27 6.58 -6.38
CA ALA A 119 10.16 5.71 -5.62
C ALA A 119 9.78 5.62 -4.15
N VAL A 120 9.29 6.72 -3.56
CA VAL A 120 8.82 6.71 -2.17
C VAL A 120 7.60 5.81 -2.01
N PHE A 121 6.63 5.93 -2.92
CA PHE A 121 5.45 5.07 -2.90
C PHE A 121 5.80 3.60 -3.05
N VAL A 122 6.67 3.30 -4.00
CA VAL A 122 7.10 1.91 -4.27
C VAL A 122 7.82 1.32 -3.06
N GLU A 123 8.70 2.08 -2.44
CA GLU A 123 9.43 1.63 -1.25
C GLU A 123 8.47 1.29 -0.11
N ARG A 124 7.46 2.13 0.11
CA ARG A 124 6.45 1.86 1.13
C ARG A 124 5.62 0.63 0.77
N ALA A 125 5.24 0.50 -0.50
CA ALA A 125 4.49 -0.66 -0.97
C ALA A 125 5.28 -1.95 -0.79
N GLU A 126 6.58 -1.93 -1.06
CA GLU A 126 7.45 -3.10 -0.85
C GLU A 126 7.51 -3.52 0.61
N ARG A 127 7.59 -2.55 1.52
CA ARG A 127 7.57 -2.83 2.96
C ARG A 127 6.25 -3.42 3.41
N ILE A 128 5.15 -2.90 2.89
CA ILE A 128 3.81 -3.41 3.20
C ILE A 128 3.69 -4.84 2.70
N ALA A 129 4.10 -5.10 1.46
CA ALA A 129 4.06 -6.44 0.87
C ALA A 129 4.90 -7.43 1.68
N ALA A 130 6.09 -7.02 2.11
CA ALA A 130 6.95 -7.87 2.93
C ALA A 130 6.29 -8.23 4.26
N SER A 131 5.66 -7.25 4.91
CA SER A 131 4.96 -7.48 6.17
C SER A 131 3.76 -8.42 5.99
N LEU A 132 3.01 -8.23 4.92
CA LEU A 132 1.86 -9.09 4.64
C LEU A 132 2.28 -10.51 4.30
N LYS A 133 3.32 -10.68 3.50
CA LYS A 133 3.85 -12.01 3.17
C LYS A 133 4.33 -12.74 4.42
N LEU A 134 5.01 -12.03 5.29
CA LEU A 134 5.49 -12.59 6.53
C LEU A 134 4.32 -13.09 7.39
N ALA A 135 3.28 -12.27 7.53
CA ALA A 135 2.11 -12.63 8.32
C ALA A 135 1.31 -13.79 7.70
N MET A 136 1.14 -13.77 6.38
CA MET A 136 0.31 -14.76 5.68
C MET A 136 0.98 -16.12 5.56
N PHE A 137 2.27 -16.15 5.21
CA PHE A 137 2.92 -17.42 4.86
C PHE A 137 3.74 -18.00 6.01
N PHE A 138 4.48 -17.21 6.72
CA PHE A 138 5.28 -17.73 7.84
C PHE A 138 4.43 -18.07 9.05
N ARG A 139 3.39 -17.28 9.31
CA ARG A 139 2.48 -17.55 10.42
C ARG A 139 1.69 -18.83 10.20
N LEU A 140 1.24 -19.08 8.97
CA LEU A 140 0.53 -20.30 8.61
C LEU A 140 1.44 -21.51 8.76
N ASP A 141 2.69 -21.40 8.32
CA ASP A 141 3.68 -22.49 8.45
C ASP A 141 3.91 -22.84 9.91
N ARG A 142 4.02 -21.83 10.76
CA ARG A 142 4.21 -22.04 12.19
C ARG A 142 3.01 -22.74 12.83
N THR A 143 1.81 -22.34 12.45
CA THR A 143 0.58 -22.97 12.92
C THR A 143 0.49 -24.42 12.45
N ALA A 144 0.80 -24.68 11.20
CA ALA A 144 0.82 -26.03 10.64
C ALA A 144 1.84 -26.92 11.33
N ALA A 145 3.03 -26.40 11.57
CA ALA A 145 4.09 -27.13 12.27
C ALA A 145 3.67 -27.47 13.71
N ALA A 146 3.06 -26.52 14.41
CA ALA A 146 2.56 -26.74 15.77
C ALA A 146 1.42 -27.76 15.79
N GLY A 147 0.55 -27.70 14.80
CA GLY A 147 -0.57 -28.64 14.69
C GLY A 147 -0.15 -30.04 14.30
N GLY A 148 1.01 -30.21 13.71
CA GLY A 148 1.53 -31.51 13.30
C GLY A 148 2.15 -32.32 14.43
N GLN A 149 2.16 -31.76 15.61
CA GLN A 149 2.65 -32.46 16.80
C GLN A 149 1.47 -33.03 17.60
#